data_1e3fffbddb6ba47f4515391727dbb604
#
_entry.id   1e3fffbddb6ba47f4515391727dbb604
#
_cell.length_a   1.000
_cell.length_b   1.000
_cell.length_c   1.000
_cell.angle_alpha   90.00
_cell.angle_beta   90.00
_cell.angle_gamma   90.00
#
_symmetry.space_group_name_H-M   'P 1'
#
loop_
_entity.id
_entity.type
_entity.pdbx_description
1 polymer ?
#
loop_
_entity_poly.entity_id
_entity_poly.type
_entity_poly.pdbx_seq_one_letter_code
_entity_poly.pdbx_strand_id
1 'polypeptide(L)'
;EQSENNASQRYDPLRGEMVIKYGRDFLEKYFPLENLNWQSITGFKISDGSFIILKDNIETSLKNKHKFIGHRGDVNNPSAIILKNNNLHIEIIIDPKAFSAQQDSANISDIIVEAAISTICDNEDSVAAVDAEDKIICYKNWLGLMKGDLKSIFKKNGKTYERKLNPDRSYISKDGKKLKLHGRSLLLVRNVGHLMTSPAITLKDGSEIPEGIMDAFITSAACLHDINKKGNSRSGSIYIVKPKMHGPDETSFTDLIFT
;
A
#
# COMPACT_ATOMS: atom_id res chain seq x y z
N GLU A 1 -22.21 -8.14 -0.25
CA GLU A 1 -23.34 -9.07 -0.38
C GLU A 1 -23.30 -9.66 -1.78
N GLN A 2 -23.34 -10.99 -1.89
CA GLN A 2 -23.47 -11.65 -3.19
C GLN A 2 -24.93 -11.57 -3.60
N SER A 3 -25.19 -11.07 -4.81
CA SER A 3 -26.53 -11.17 -5.39
C SER A 3 -26.84 -12.66 -5.57
N GLU A 4 -28.02 -13.10 -5.16
CA GLU A 4 -28.46 -14.50 -5.12
C GLU A 4 -28.44 -15.24 -6.49
N ASN A 5 -28.05 -14.54 -7.57
CA ASN A 5 -28.25 -15.04 -8.94
C ASN A 5 -26.99 -15.33 -9.74
N ASN A 6 -25.75 -15.36 -9.16
CA ASN A 6 -24.56 -15.54 -10.02
C ASN A 6 -23.50 -16.49 -9.48
N ALA A 7 -23.68 -17.77 -9.77
CA ALA A 7 -22.60 -18.78 -9.80
C ALA A 7 -21.77 -18.72 -11.11
N SER A 8 -21.99 -17.78 -12.02
CA SER A 8 -21.27 -17.64 -13.29
C SER A 8 -20.20 -16.56 -13.18
N GLN A 9 -19.01 -16.83 -13.75
CA GLN A 9 -17.86 -15.91 -13.83
C GLN A 9 -18.12 -14.65 -14.69
N ARG A 10 -19.35 -14.27 -14.94
CA ARG A 10 -19.74 -13.12 -15.76
C ARG A 10 -19.94 -11.88 -14.89
N TYR A 11 -19.60 -10.72 -15.46
CA TYR A 11 -19.86 -9.42 -14.86
C TYR A 11 -21.35 -9.25 -14.54
N ASP A 12 -21.64 -8.83 -13.31
CA ASP A 12 -22.99 -8.50 -12.83
C ASP A 12 -23.19 -6.97 -12.90
N PRO A 13 -24.04 -6.45 -13.81
CA PRO A 13 -24.28 -5.01 -13.96
C PRO A 13 -24.84 -4.36 -12.69
N LEU A 14 -25.74 -5.01 -11.97
CA LEU A 14 -26.34 -4.46 -10.75
C LEU A 14 -25.30 -4.28 -9.66
N ARG A 15 -24.40 -5.26 -9.51
CA ARG A 15 -23.27 -5.14 -8.59
C ARG A 15 -22.31 -4.04 -9.04
N GLY A 16 -22.08 -3.89 -10.34
CA GLY A 16 -21.26 -2.80 -10.90
C GLY A 16 -21.83 -1.43 -10.54
N GLU A 17 -23.12 -1.21 -10.74
CA GLU A 17 -23.81 0.03 -10.35
C GLU A 17 -23.69 0.32 -8.85
N MET A 18 -23.85 -0.70 -8.01
CA MET A 18 -23.68 -0.57 -6.55
C MET A 18 -22.27 -0.14 -6.16
N VAL A 19 -21.24 -0.68 -6.83
CA VAL A 19 -19.84 -0.31 -6.59
C VAL A 19 -19.57 1.12 -7.02
N ILE A 20 -20.05 1.53 -8.20
CA ILE A 20 -19.93 2.92 -8.68
C ILE A 20 -20.61 3.87 -7.69
N LYS A 21 -21.85 3.55 -7.30
CA LYS A 21 -22.58 4.36 -6.32
C LYS A 21 -21.83 4.48 -5.00
N TYR A 22 -21.29 3.38 -4.49
CA TYR A 22 -20.51 3.38 -3.25
C TYR A 22 -19.27 4.29 -3.37
N GLY A 23 -18.53 4.22 -4.48
CA GLY A 23 -17.39 5.09 -4.75
C GLY A 23 -17.79 6.57 -4.79
N ARG A 24 -18.90 6.89 -5.47
CA ARG A 24 -19.44 8.25 -5.54
C ARG A 24 -19.94 8.75 -4.16
N ASP A 25 -20.62 7.91 -3.38
CA ASP A 25 -21.05 8.24 -2.02
C ASP A 25 -19.84 8.48 -1.07
N PHE A 26 -18.75 7.71 -1.25
CA PHE A 26 -17.49 7.94 -0.53
C PHE A 26 -16.91 9.32 -0.86
N LEU A 27 -16.86 9.70 -2.15
CA LEU A 27 -16.38 11.02 -2.56
C LEU A 27 -17.30 12.13 -2.02
N GLU A 28 -18.62 11.95 -2.06
CA GLU A 28 -19.58 12.92 -1.50
C GLU A 28 -19.34 13.16 -0.01
N LYS A 29 -19.14 12.09 0.76
CA LYS A 29 -18.92 12.16 2.20
C LYS A 29 -17.64 12.89 2.59
N TYR A 30 -16.53 12.60 1.91
CA TYR A 30 -15.21 13.07 2.32
C TYR A 30 -14.67 14.24 1.51
N PHE A 31 -15.21 14.47 0.32
CA PHE A 31 -14.83 15.51 -0.64
C PHE A 31 -16.04 16.24 -1.23
N PRO A 32 -16.95 16.76 -0.40
CA PRO A 32 -18.19 17.37 -0.90
C PRO A 32 -17.92 18.52 -1.86
N LEU A 33 -18.81 18.69 -2.84
CA LEU A 33 -18.79 19.75 -3.83
C LEU A 33 -19.55 21.01 -3.36
N GLU A 34 -19.26 22.17 -3.95
CA GLU A 34 -19.94 23.43 -3.60
C GLU A 34 -21.44 23.42 -3.96
N ASN A 35 -21.78 23.14 -5.22
CA ASN A 35 -23.13 23.33 -5.75
C ASN A 35 -23.70 22.09 -6.46
N LEU A 36 -22.94 20.99 -6.55
CA LEU A 36 -23.34 19.74 -7.19
C LEU A 36 -23.08 18.58 -6.25
N ASN A 37 -23.46 17.39 -6.68
CA ASN A 37 -23.12 16.14 -6.00
C ASN A 37 -22.30 15.23 -6.93
N TRP A 38 -21.52 14.34 -6.35
CA TRP A 38 -20.66 13.43 -7.10
C TRP A 38 -21.42 12.47 -8.01
N GLN A 39 -22.69 12.16 -7.73
CA GLN A 39 -23.51 11.27 -8.55
C GLN A 39 -23.81 11.87 -9.94
N SER A 40 -23.78 13.21 -10.06
CA SER A 40 -24.15 13.92 -11.29
C SER A 40 -23.00 14.36 -12.15
N ILE A 41 -21.75 14.06 -11.78
CA ILE A 41 -20.54 14.56 -12.44
C ILE A 41 -20.29 13.81 -13.76
N THR A 42 -19.88 14.58 -14.79
CA THR A 42 -19.61 14.06 -16.14
C THR A 42 -18.17 14.25 -16.60
N GLY A 43 -17.32 14.96 -15.83
CA GLY A 43 -15.92 15.15 -16.23
C GLY A 43 -15.09 15.99 -15.28
N PHE A 44 -13.83 16.17 -15.65
CA PHE A 44 -12.83 16.86 -14.86
C PHE A 44 -11.87 17.66 -15.73
N LYS A 45 -11.40 18.80 -15.22
CA LYS A 45 -10.27 19.54 -15.80
C LYS A 45 -9.47 20.25 -14.71
N ILE A 46 -8.25 20.63 -15.04
CA ILE A 46 -7.40 21.47 -14.20
C ILE A 46 -7.25 22.83 -14.88
N SER A 47 -7.52 23.90 -14.16
CA SER A 47 -7.32 25.26 -14.64
C SER A 47 -6.60 26.08 -13.59
N ASP A 48 -5.47 26.68 -13.95
CA ASP A 48 -4.65 27.51 -13.05
C ASP A 48 -4.34 26.85 -11.71
N GLY A 49 -3.98 25.56 -11.74
CA GLY A 49 -3.71 24.78 -10.54
C GLY A 49 -4.96 24.41 -9.70
N SER A 50 -6.15 24.73 -10.18
CA SER A 50 -7.42 24.43 -9.53
C SER A 50 -8.08 23.21 -10.15
N PHE A 51 -8.67 22.37 -9.31
CA PHE A 51 -9.45 21.21 -9.73
C PHE A 51 -10.90 21.64 -10.01
N ILE A 52 -11.29 21.57 -11.28
CA ILE A 52 -12.63 21.89 -11.77
C ILE A 52 -13.37 20.57 -12.07
N ILE A 53 -14.56 20.47 -11.57
CA ILE A 53 -15.44 19.32 -11.70
C ILE A 53 -16.62 19.73 -12.57
N LEU A 54 -16.97 18.91 -13.53
CA LEU A 54 -17.94 19.24 -14.57
C LEU A 54 -19.21 18.40 -14.42
N LYS A 55 -20.35 19.05 -14.58
CA LYS A 55 -21.60 18.42 -14.94
C LYS A 55 -22.05 19.07 -16.25
N ASP A 56 -21.83 18.40 -17.38
CA ASP A 56 -22.02 18.96 -18.70
C ASP A 56 -21.24 20.28 -18.85
N ASN A 57 -21.92 21.42 -18.98
CA ASN A 57 -21.32 22.75 -19.08
C ASN A 57 -21.28 23.51 -17.73
N ILE A 58 -21.69 22.90 -16.64
CA ILE A 58 -21.68 23.54 -15.31
C ILE A 58 -20.39 23.17 -14.59
N GLU A 59 -19.66 24.16 -14.15
CA GLU A 59 -18.44 23.99 -13.36
C GLU A 59 -18.73 24.08 -11.87
N THR A 60 -18.06 23.23 -11.09
CA THR A 60 -18.06 23.26 -9.64
C THR A 60 -16.66 22.95 -9.10
N SER A 61 -16.49 23.11 -7.81
CA SER A 61 -15.23 22.77 -7.12
C SER A 61 -15.51 22.05 -5.81
N LEU A 62 -14.44 21.52 -5.21
CA LEU A 62 -14.52 20.99 -3.84
C LEU A 62 -14.87 22.12 -2.85
N LYS A 63 -15.75 21.88 -1.89
CA LYS A 63 -15.98 22.82 -0.76
C LYS A 63 -14.66 23.14 -0.05
N ASN A 64 -13.79 22.16 0.12
CA ASN A 64 -12.44 22.38 0.64
C ASN A 64 -11.41 22.18 -0.49
N LYS A 65 -11.05 23.28 -1.17
CA LYS A 65 -10.10 23.27 -2.29
C LYS A 65 -8.68 22.82 -1.91
N HIS A 66 -8.31 22.90 -0.63
CA HIS A 66 -7.00 22.43 -0.15
C HIS A 66 -6.85 20.90 -0.19
N LYS A 67 -7.95 20.17 -0.30
CA LYS A 67 -7.91 18.71 -0.45
C LYS A 67 -7.41 18.25 -1.82
N PHE A 68 -7.45 19.09 -2.85
CA PHE A 68 -6.81 18.81 -4.13
C PHE A 68 -5.30 19.08 -4.02
N ILE A 69 -4.48 18.10 -4.41
CA ILE A 69 -3.03 18.23 -4.31
C ILE A 69 -2.31 18.02 -5.65
N GLY A 70 -2.96 17.39 -6.64
CA GLY A 70 -2.34 17.17 -7.93
C GLY A 70 -3.11 16.26 -8.87
N HIS A 71 -2.53 16.03 -10.04
CA HIS A 71 -3.13 15.23 -11.12
C HIS A 71 -2.07 14.47 -11.92
N ARG A 72 -2.51 13.57 -12.77
CA ARG A 72 -1.73 12.94 -13.84
C ARG A 72 -2.46 13.10 -15.17
N GLY A 73 -1.69 13.23 -16.26
CA GLY A 73 -2.25 13.42 -17.60
C GLY A 73 -2.41 14.89 -17.98
N ASP A 74 -3.13 15.13 -19.07
CA ASP A 74 -3.41 16.46 -19.59
C ASP A 74 -4.34 17.25 -18.66
N VAL A 75 -4.17 18.58 -18.60
CA VAL A 75 -4.98 19.45 -17.74
C VAL A 75 -6.45 19.48 -18.12
N ASN A 76 -6.78 19.33 -19.40
CA ASN A 76 -8.17 19.30 -19.89
C ASN A 76 -8.77 17.88 -19.85
N ASN A 77 -7.93 16.87 -19.75
CA ASN A 77 -8.36 15.47 -19.70
C ASN A 77 -7.43 14.65 -18.79
N PRO A 78 -7.48 14.89 -17.48
CA PRO A 78 -6.60 14.21 -16.53
C PRO A 78 -6.89 12.71 -16.47
N SER A 79 -5.83 11.90 -16.41
CA SER A 79 -5.94 10.45 -16.23
C SER A 79 -5.99 10.03 -14.77
N ALA A 80 -5.68 10.92 -13.84
CA ALA A 80 -5.90 10.74 -12.41
C ALA A 80 -5.96 12.08 -11.69
N ILE A 81 -6.76 12.11 -10.61
CA ILE A 81 -6.86 13.22 -9.67
C ILE A 81 -6.40 12.74 -8.30
N ILE A 82 -5.54 13.52 -7.64
CA ILE A 82 -5.05 13.21 -6.30
C ILE A 82 -5.68 14.14 -5.29
N LEU A 83 -6.40 13.56 -4.37
CA LEU A 83 -7.01 14.24 -3.23
C LEU A 83 -6.30 13.80 -1.94
N LYS A 84 -6.40 14.63 -0.88
CA LYS A 84 -5.82 14.33 0.43
C LYS A 84 -6.82 14.65 1.54
N ASN A 85 -7.00 13.72 2.47
CA ASN A 85 -7.81 13.90 3.66
C ASN A 85 -7.14 13.20 4.85
N ASN A 86 -7.04 13.88 6.00
CA ASN A 86 -6.37 13.37 7.20
C ASN A 86 -4.97 12.77 6.92
N ASN A 87 -4.20 13.44 6.08
CA ASN A 87 -2.89 13.01 5.58
C ASN A 87 -2.87 11.74 4.71
N LEU A 88 -3.99 11.12 4.43
CA LEU A 88 -4.11 10.00 3.50
C LEU A 88 -4.46 10.49 2.09
N HIS A 89 -3.86 9.88 1.10
CA HIS A 89 -4.08 10.20 -0.31
C HIS A 89 -5.16 9.31 -0.91
N ILE A 90 -5.94 9.90 -1.81
CA ILE A 90 -6.95 9.22 -2.60
C ILE A 90 -6.67 9.56 -4.05
N GLU A 91 -6.59 8.53 -4.90
CA GLU A 91 -6.38 8.67 -6.33
C GLU A 91 -7.67 8.28 -7.05
N ILE A 92 -8.29 9.23 -7.75
CA ILE A 92 -9.40 8.97 -8.67
C ILE A 92 -8.77 8.67 -10.02
N ILE A 93 -8.92 7.46 -10.52
CA ILE A 93 -8.41 7.03 -11.83
C ILE A 93 -9.48 7.25 -12.88
N ILE A 94 -9.11 7.95 -13.96
CA ILE A 94 -9.99 8.27 -15.07
C ILE A 94 -9.44 7.56 -16.31
N ASP A 95 -10.17 6.56 -16.81
CA ASP A 95 -9.79 5.82 -17.99
C ASP A 95 -11.03 5.40 -18.79
N PRO A 96 -11.42 6.18 -19.83
CA PRO A 96 -12.60 5.86 -20.64
C PRO A 96 -12.51 4.54 -21.40
N LYS A 97 -11.31 3.92 -21.50
CA LYS A 97 -11.12 2.61 -22.13
C LYS A 97 -11.31 1.45 -21.15
N ALA A 98 -11.26 1.71 -19.85
CA ALA A 98 -11.48 0.68 -18.85
C ALA A 98 -12.94 0.21 -18.87
N PHE A 99 -13.13 -1.10 -18.74
CA PHE A 99 -14.47 -1.68 -18.71
C PHE A 99 -15.32 -1.10 -17.56
N SER A 100 -14.74 -0.92 -16.39
CA SER A 100 -15.41 -0.33 -15.21
C SER A 100 -15.87 1.11 -15.44
N ALA A 101 -15.14 1.89 -16.24
CA ALA A 101 -15.43 3.28 -16.51
C ALA A 101 -16.58 3.49 -17.52
N GLN A 102 -16.90 2.49 -18.34
CA GLN A 102 -17.94 2.60 -19.36
C GLN A 102 -19.35 2.84 -18.79
N GLN A 103 -19.57 2.54 -17.52
CA GLN A 103 -20.82 2.77 -16.81
C GLN A 103 -20.78 4.01 -15.90
N ASP A 104 -19.63 4.68 -15.81
CA ASP A 104 -19.47 5.89 -15.02
C ASP A 104 -19.50 7.14 -15.91
N SER A 105 -20.39 8.09 -15.60
CA SER A 105 -20.61 9.30 -16.41
C SER A 105 -19.39 10.20 -16.55
N ALA A 106 -18.43 10.13 -15.63
CA ALA A 106 -17.17 10.89 -15.66
C ALA A 106 -15.96 10.00 -16.00
N ASN A 107 -16.19 8.77 -16.47
CA ASN A 107 -15.16 7.78 -16.80
C ASN A 107 -14.24 7.43 -15.63
N ILE A 108 -14.72 7.48 -14.40
CA ILE A 108 -13.98 6.99 -13.25
C ILE A 108 -13.90 5.47 -13.35
N SER A 109 -12.66 4.96 -13.49
CA SER A 109 -12.40 3.53 -13.57
C SER A 109 -12.11 2.89 -12.21
N ASP A 110 -11.56 3.67 -11.27
CA ASP A 110 -11.23 3.22 -9.92
C ASP A 110 -11.03 4.39 -8.94
N ILE A 111 -11.14 4.11 -7.64
CA ILE A 111 -10.77 5.01 -6.55
C ILE A 111 -9.81 4.27 -5.63
N ILE A 112 -8.53 4.64 -5.66
CA ILE A 112 -7.50 4.04 -4.83
C ILE A 112 -7.32 4.87 -3.57
N VAL A 113 -7.41 4.22 -2.42
CA VAL A 113 -7.29 4.85 -1.10
C VAL A 113 -6.03 4.33 -0.41
N GLU A 114 -5.23 5.21 0.18
CA GLU A 114 -4.18 4.80 1.12
C GLU A 114 -4.82 4.24 2.38
N ALA A 115 -4.84 2.91 2.51
CA ALA A 115 -5.45 2.22 3.64
C ALA A 115 -4.42 1.47 4.47
N ALA A 116 -3.51 0.69 3.85
CA ALA A 116 -2.44 -0.04 4.50
C ALA A 116 -1.14 0.76 4.38
N ILE A 117 -0.89 1.68 5.32
CA ILE A 117 0.31 2.52 5.33
C ILE A 117 1.55 1.78 5.86
N SER A 118 1.34 0.68 6.59
CA SER A 118 2.40 -0.23 7.04
C SER A 118 1.99 -1.69 6.84
N THR A 119 2.99 -2.57 6.67
CA THR A 119 2.83 -4.01 6.56
C THR A 119 3.91 -4.69 7.38
N ILE A 120 3.55 -5.70 8.16
CA ILE A 120 4.48 -6.46 9.00
C ILE A 120 4.83 -7.76 8.27
N CYS A 121 6.13 -7.96 7.97
CA CYS A 121 6.66 -9.24 7.51
C CYS A 121 6.98 -10.08 8.75
N ASP A 122 6.42 -11.27 8.81
CA ASP A 122 6.37 -12.04 10.04
C ASP A 122 7.35 -13.21 10.02
N ASN A 123 8.27 -13.25 11.00
CA ASN A 123 9.20 -14.35 11.24
C ASN A 123 8.79 -15.21 12.43
N GLU A 124 7.63 -14.97 13.00
CA GLU A 124 7.10 -15.76 14.13
C GLU A 124 6.74 -17.18 13.65
N ASP A 125 7.12 -18.21 14.42
CA ASP A 125 6.92 -19.62 14.11
C ASP A 125 5.46 -20.00 13.91
N SER A 126 4.57 -19.45 14.72
CA SER A 126 3.13 -19.70 14.65
C SER A 126 2.47 -19.23 13.33
N VAL A 127 3.18 -18.49 12.50
CA VAL A 127 2.65 -17.89 11.26
C VAL A 127 3.39 -18.36 10.02
N ALA A 128 4.74 -18.37 10.02
CA ALA A 128 5.49 -18.50 8.77
C ALA A 128 6.78 -19.33 8.84
N ALA A 129 7.34 -19.60 10.02
CA ALA A 129 8.67 -20.20 10.13
C ALA A 129 8.71 -21.24 11.27
N VAL A 130 8.30 -22.46 10.95
CA VAL A 130 8.22 -23.57 11.93
C VAL A 130 9.55 -24.32 12.10
N ASP A 131 10.48 -24.17 11.14
CA ASP A 131 11.79 -24.82 11.18
C ASP A 131 12.89 -23.88 10.61
N ALA A 132 14.14 -24.41 10.58
CA ALA A 132 15.29 -23.66 10.06
C ALA A 132 15.19 -23.33 8.57
N GLU A 133 14.57 -24.19 7.78
CA GLU A 133 14.43 -23.99 6.32
C GLU A 133 13.43 -22.87 6.05
N ASP A 134 12.29 -22.89 6.72
CA ASP A 134 11.30 -21.81 6.67
C ASP A 134 11.89 -20.48 7.11
N LYS A 135 12.68 -20.48 8.19
CA LYS A 135 13.36 -19.30 8.69
C LYS A 135 14.32 -18.70 7.65
N ILE A 136 15.08 -19.53 6.95
CA ILE A 136 15.96 -19.08 5.86
C ILE A 136 15.15 -18.46 4.72
N ILE A 137 13.98 -18.98 4.39
CA ILE A 137 13.08 -18.41 3.37
C ILE A 137 12.59 -17.03 3.82
N CYS A 138 12.16 -16.89 5.08
CA CYS A 138 11.75 -15.60 5.65
C CYS A 138 12.88 -14.56 5.56
N TYR A 139 14.10 -14.92 5.95
CA TYR A 139 15.26 -14.02 5.85
C TYR A 139 15.62 -13.63 4.42
N LYS A 140 15.58 -14.58 3.47
CA LYS A 140 15.80 -14.30 2.05
C LYS A 140 14.74 -13.34 1.50
N ASN A 141 13.48 -13.53 1.88
CA ASN A 141 12.40 -12.64 1.47
C ASN A 141 12.60 -11.24 2.05
N TRP A 142 12.93 -11.13 3.35
CA TRP A 142 13.20 -9.84 3.98
C TRP A 142 14.40 -9.13 3.35
N LEU A 143 15.49 -9.85 3.11
CA LEU A 143 16.66 -9.32 2.39
C LEU A 143 16.30 -8.80 1.00
N GLY A 144 15.52 -9.57 0.23
CA GLY A 144 15.09 -9.17 -1.11
C GLY A 144 14.15 -7.95 -1.10
N LEU A 145 13.30 -7.82 -0.07
CA LEU A 145 12.48 -6.62 0.13
C LEU A 145 13.34 -5.39 0.42
N MET A 146 14.34 -5.51 1.30
CA MET A 146 15.25 -4.41 1.66
C MET A 146 16.20 -4.05 0.50
N LYS A 147 16.64 -5.03 -0.27
CA LYS A 147 17.37 -4.79 -1.53
C LYS A 147 16.47 -4.21 -2.62
N GLY A 148 15.16 -4.40 -2.54
CA GLY A 148 14.20 -3.97 -3.55
C GLY A 148 14.18 -4.83 -4.81
N ASP A 149 14.75 -6.03 -4.77
CA ASP A 149 14.88 -6.95 -5.90
C ASP A 149 14.05 -8.24 -5.76
N LEU A 150 13.27 -8.37 -4.69
CA LEU A 150 12.39 -9.51 -4.49
C LEU A 150 11.38 -9.64 -5.62
N LYS A 151 11.34 -10.83 -6.21
CA LYS A 151 10.40 -11.17 -7.27
C LYS A 151 9.75 -12.52 -6.98
N SER A 152 8.50 -12.65 -7.37
CA SER A 152 7.75 -13.91 -7.35
C SER A 152 7.16 -14.17 -8.72
N ILE A 153 7.40 -15.35 -9.26
CA ILE A 153 6.88 -15.78 -10.57
C ILE A 153 5.84 -16.86 -10.32
N PHE A 154 4.64 -16.68 -10.85
CA PHE A 154 3.56 -17.66 -10.74
C PHE A 154 2.76 -17.76 -12.04
N LYS A 155 2.11 -18.89 -12.24
CA LYS A 155 1.23 -19.12 -13.39
C LYS A 155 -0.24 -19.01 -12.96
N LYS A 156 -1.04 -18.28 -13.74
CA LYS A 156 -2.49 -18.18 -13.57
C LYS A 156 -3.16 -18.16 -14.95
N ASN A 157 -4.16 -19.03 -15.15
CA ASN A 157 -4.89 -19.15 -16.42
C ASN A 157 -3.98 -19.33 -17.65
N GLY A 158 -2.94 -20.17 -17.52
CA GLY A 158 -1.97 -20.45 -18.61
C GLY A 158 -0.95 -19.32 -18.87
N LYS A 159 -1.05 -18.19 -18.19
CA LYS A 159 -0.12 -17.06 -18.32
C LYS A 159 0.83 -16.99 -17.14
N THR A 160 2.08 -16.61 -17.41
CA THR A 160 3.10 -16.36 -16.37
C THR A 160 3.04 -14.92 -15.94
N TYR A 161 3.03 -14.69 -14.62
CA TYR A 161 3.03 -13.38 -13.99
C TYR A 161 4.28 -13.21 -13.13
N GLU A 162 4.88 -12.03 -13.18
CA GLU A 162 5.93 -11.60 -12.27
C GLU A 162 5.34 -10.59 -11.28
N ARG A 163 5.49 -10.83 -9.97
CA ARG A 163 5.24 -9.86 -8.91
C ARG A 163 6.56 -9.29 -8.43
N LYS A 164 6.61 -7.98 -8.26
CA LYS A 164 7.72 -7.24 -7.67
C LYS A 164 7.18 -6.05 -6.89
N LEU A 165 8.05 -5.40 -6.13
CA LEU A 165 7.68 -4.17 -5.43
C LEU A 165 7.24 -3.10 -6.41
N ASN A 166 6.14 -2.42 -6.12
CA ASN A 166 5.64 -1.34 -6.94
C ASN A 166 6.60 -0.12 -6.85
N PRO A 167 6.87 0.56 -7.98
CA PRO A 167 7.58 1.82 -7.96
C PRO A 167 6.71 2.93 -7.36
N ASP A 168 7.36 4.01 -6.93
CA ASP A 168 6.65 5.23 -6.56
C ASP A 168 5.86 5.77 -7.76
N ARG A 169 4.71 6.36 -7.50
CA ARG A 169 3.82 6.95 -8.50
C ARG A 169 4.12 8.44 -8.63
N SER A 170 4.18 8.92 -9.86
CA SER A 170 4.50 10.32 -10.18
C SER A 170 3.28 11.07 -10.68
N TYR A 171 3.11 12.29 -10.19
CA TYR A 171 2.02 13.21 -10.51
C TYR A 171 2.56 14.63 -10.68
N ILE A 172 1.71 15.54 -11.10
CA ILE A 172 1.94 16.98 -11.14
C ILE A 172 1.14 17.59 -9.99
N SER A 173 1.82 18.31 -9.09
CA SER A 173 1.14 19.02 -8.00
C SER A 173 0.32 20.18 -8.53
N LYS A 174 -0.59 20.73 -7.71
CA LYS A 174 -1.34 21.95 -8.02
C LYS A 174 -0.45 23.15 -8.41
N ASP A 175 0.80 23.18 -7.93
CA ASP A 175 1.78 24.23 -8.21
C ASP A 175 2.67 23.89 -9.43
N GLY A 176 2.30 22.89 -10.24
CA GLY A 176 3.04 22.46 -11.43
C GLY A 176 4.34 21.68 -11.17
N LYS A 177 4.65 21.34 -9.90
CA LYS A 177 5.86 20.61 -9.52
C LYS A 177 5.64 19.10 -9.55
N LYS A 178 6.72 18.32 -9.66
CA LYS A 178 6.66 16.86 -9.51
C LYS A 178 6.21 16.50 -8.10
N LEU A 179 5.16 15.69 -7.99
CA LEU A 179 4.69 15.04 -6.77
C LEU A 179 4.92 13.54 -6.89
N LYS A 180 5.50 12.92 -5.87
CA LYS A 180 5.66 11.47 -5.79
C LYS A 180 4.90 10.92 -4.59
N LEU A 181 4.12 9.89 -4.81
CA LEU A 181 3.49 9.09 -3.76
C LEU A 181 4.16 7.72 -3.69
N HIS A 182 4.25 7.17 -2.49
CA HIS A 182 4.77 5.83 -2.30
C HIS A 182 3.93 4.80 -3.05
N GLY A 183 4.59 3.90 -3.76
CA GLY A 183 3.93 2.79 -4.46
C GLY A 183 3.62 1.59 -3.55
N ARG A 184 4.15 1.60 -2.32
CA ARG A 184 4.04 0.52 -1.34
C ARG A 184 3.95 1.06 0.08
N SER A 185 3.43 0.23 1.00
CA SER A 185 3.41 0.52 2.43
C SER A 185 4.83 0.45 3.04
N LEU A 186 5.00 1.07 4.20
CA LEU A 186 6.20 0.88 5.02
C LEU A 186 6.24 -0.57 5.52
N LEU A 187 7.34 -1.26 5.28
CA LEU A 187 7.55 -2.63 5.76
C LEU A 187 8.26 -2.61 7.11
N LEU A 188 7.66 -3.34 8.07
CA LEU A 188 8.24 -3.72 9.33
C LEU A 188 8.54 -5.22 9.31
N VAL A 189 9.47 -5.69 10.14
CA VAL A 189 9.68 -7.12 10.36
C VAL A 189 9.36 -7.48 11.79
N ARG A 190 8.60 -8.56 12.01
CA ARG A 190 8.39 -9.11 13.35
C ARG A 190 9.39 -10.23 13.61
N ASN A 191 10.28 -10.02 14.59
CA ASN A 191 11.17 -11.04 15.11
C ASN A 191 10.41 -11.91 16.13
N VAL A 192 10.93 -13.10 16.45
CA VAL A 192 10.35 -13.93 17.51
C VAL A 192 10.65 -13.36 18.90
N GLY A 193 9.92 -13.83 19.91
CA GLY A 193 10.13 -13.51 21.32
C GLY A 193 11.46 -14.05 21.88
N HIS A 194 11.64 -13.98 23.20
CA HIS A 194 12.89 -14.44 23.86
C HIS A 194 12.91 -15.93 24.16
N LEU A 195 11.75 -16.60 24.17
CA LEU A 195 11.62 -18.00 24.58
C LEU A 195 12.20 -19.00 23.56
N MET A 196 12.13 -18.64 22.25
CA MET A 196 12.40 -19.59 21.18
C MET A 196 13.90 -19.76 20.92
N THR A 197 14.29 -21.02 20.60
CA THR A 197 15.59 -21.39 20.07
C THR A 197 15.44 -21.92 18.64
N SER A 198 16.54 -21.99 17.89
CA SER A 198 16.52 -22.46 16.50
C SER A 198 17.74 -23.33 16.19
N PRO A 199 17.53 -24.51 15.58
CA PRO A 199 18.61 -25.39 15.13
C PRO A 199 19.34 -24.85 13.88
N ALA A 200 18.93 -23.72 13.33
CA ALA A 200 19.62 -23.10 12.19
C ALA A 200 21.08 -22.75 12.49
N ILE A 201 21.40 -22.48 13.77
CA ILE A 201 22.75 -22.30 14.26
C ILE A 201 22.86 -23.04 15.59
N THR A 202 23.85 -23.94 15.70
CA THR A 202 24.16 -24.65 16.95
C THR A 202 25.49 -24.15 17.54
N LEU A 203 25.54 -24.05 18.85
CA LEU A 203 26.74 -23.70 19.58
C LEU A 203 27.69 -24.93 19.68
N LYS A 204 28.91 -24.72 20.17
CA LYS A 204 29.94 -25.77 20.27
C LYS A 204 29.52 -26.93 21.18
N ASP A 205 28.67 -26.68 22.14
CA ASP A 205 28.14 -27.68 23.08
C ASP A 205 26.90 -28.40 22.53
N GLY A 206 26.48 -28.10 21.30
CA GLY A 206 25.29 -28.68 20.64
C GLY A 206 23.98 -28.00 20.99
N SER A 207 23.98 -26.97 21.83
CA SER A 207 22.78 -26.18 22.11
C SER A 207 22.40 -25.29 20.92
N GLU A 208 21.11 -25.02 20.79
CA GLU A 208 20.57 -24.14 19.76
C GLU A 208 20.75 -22.67 20.13
N ILE A 209 20.90 -21.81 19.12
CA ILE A 209 20.98 -20.37 19.34
C ILE A 209 19.61 -19.83 19.80
N PRO A 210 19.57 -18.83 20.72
CA PRO A 210 18.34 -18.07 20.96
C PRO A 210 17.86 -17.39 19.69
N GLU A 211 16.72 -17.81 19.17
CA GLU A 211 16.21 -17.39 17.86
C GLU A 211 15.93 -15.90 17.79
N GLY A 212 15.45 -15.30 18.89
CA GLY A 212 15.18 -13.87 18.93
C GLY A 212 16.43 -12.98 18.81
N ILE A 213 17.61 -13.50 19.21
CA ILE A 213 18.91 -12.82 19.00
C ILE A 213 19.34 -12.99 17.54
N MET A 214 19.24 -14.22 17.00
CA MET A 214 19.53 -14.48 15.58
C MET A 214 18.69 -13.60 14.67
N ASP A 215 17.38 -13.49 14.92
CA ASP A 215 16.47 -12.61 14.19
C ASP A 215 16.96 -11.15 14.25
N ALA A 216 17.31 -10.64 15.43
CA ALA A 216 17.73 -9.26 15.60
C ALA A 216 18.95 -8.92 14.72
N PHE A 217 19.96 -9.80 14.70
CA PHE A 217 21.14 -9.62 13.86
C PHE A 217 20.83 -9.70 12.37
N ILE A 218 20.16 -10.76 11.92
CA ILE A 218 19.95 -11.01 10.50
C ILE A 218 18.98 -10.01 9.89
N THR A 219 17.87 -9.69 10.58
CA THR A 219 16.88 -8.74 10.06
C THR A 219 17.43 -7.32 10.03
N SER A 220 18.22 -6.93 11.04
CA SER A 220 18.90 -5.63 11.05
C SER A 220 19.97 -5.53 9.94
N ALA A 221 20.80 -6.56 9.78
CA ALA A 221 21.79 -6.60 8.70
C ALA A 221 21.15 -6.48 7.30
N ALA A 222 20.00 -7.15 7.08
CA ALA A 222 19.23 -7.01 5.84
C ALA A 222 18.76 -5.57 5.62
N CYS A 223 18.34 -4.86 6.67
CA CYS A 223 17.88 -3.47 6.58
C CYS A 223 18.99 -2.47 6.17
N LEU A 224 20.25 -2.80 6.40
CA LEU A 224 21.39 -1.95 5.95
C LEU A 224 21.35 -1.70 4.43
N HIS A 225 20.79 -2.64 3.66
CA HIS A 225 20.61 -2.46 2.22
C HIS A 225 19.59 -1.36 1.87
N ASP A 226 18.68 -1.01 2.77
CA ASP A 226 17.66 0.03 2.55
C ASP A 226 18.05 1.40 3.10
N ILE A 227 18.83 1.47 4.18
CA ILE A 227 19.15 2.72 4.90
C ILE A 227 19.63 3.82 3.95
N ASN A 228 20.56 3.50 3.06
CA ASN A 228 21.11 4.46 2.10
C ASN A 228 20.20 4.71 0.90
N LYS A 229 19.47 3.68 0.46
CA LYS A 229 18.55 3.78 -0.70
C LYS A 229 17.25 4.49 -0.35
N LYS A 230 16.83 4.43 0.93
CA LYS A 230 15.55 4.96 1.42
C LYS A 230 14.35 4.47 0.60
N GLY A 231 14.41 3.22 0.17
CA GLY A 231 13.36 2.58 -0.61
C GLY A 231 12.17 2.17 0.24
N ASN A 232 12.42 1.58 1.40
CA ASN A 232 11.43 1.25 2.42
C ASN A 232 11.33 2.38 3.46
N SER A 233 12.40 2.63 4.21
CA SER A 233 12.43 3.67 5.23
C SER A 233 12.90 5.01 4.65
N ARG A 234 12.03 6.01 4.60
CA ARG A 234 12.39 7.36 4.13
C ARG A 234 13.19 8.15 5.15
N SER A 235 13.12 7.80 6.44
CA SER A 235 13.89 8.39 7.53
C SER A 235 15.26 7.74 7.73
N GLY A 236 15.54 6.58 7.11
CA GLY A 236 16.76 5.80 7.32
C GLY A 236 16.74 5.03 8.65
N SER A 237 15.55 4.65 9.12
CA SER A 237 15.37 3.84 10.35
C SER A 237 15.05 2.40 10.01
N ILE A 238 15.34 1.49 10.94
CA ILE A 238 14.93 0.09 10.91
C ILE A 238 13.69 -0.06 11.78
N TYR A 239 12.70 -0.81 11.31
CA TYR A 239 11.42 -1.01 12.00
C TYR A 239 11.23 -2.49 12.34
N ILE A 240 11.39 -2.82 13.62
CA ILE A 240 11.28 -4.17 14.15
C ILE A 240 10.14 -4.24 15.17
N VAL A 241 9.31 -5.26 15.04
CA VAL A 241 8.32 -5.63 16.04
C VAL A 241 8.90 -6.76 16.89
N LYS A 242 9.01 -6.56 18.21
CA LYS A 242 9.45 -7.58 19.16
C LYS A 242 8.25 -8.01 20.01
N PRO A 243 7.72 -9.23 19.81
CA PRO A 243 6.55 -9.71 20.53
C PRO A 243 6.90 -10.39 21.87
N LYS A 244 5.89 -10.69 22.69
CA LYS A 244 5.94 -11.62 23.82
C LYS A 244 7.05 -11.29 24.83
N MET A 245 7.19 -10.01 25.19
CA MET A 245 8.06 -9.60 26.30
C MET A 245 7.31 -9.71 27.62
N HIS A 246 7.85 -10.49 28.56
CA HIS A 246 7.22 -10.76 29.86
C HIS A 246 7.88 -9.88 30.93
N GLY A 247 7.34 -8.69 31.12
CA GLY A 247 7.78 -7.78 32.17
C GLY A 247 8.94 -6.85 31.77
N PRO A 248 9.42 -6.03 32.73
CA PRO A 248 10.41 -4.99 32.47
C PRO A 248 11.79 -5.53 32.11
N ASP A 249 12.18 -6.69 32.68
CA ASP A 249 13.52 -7.26 32.44
C ASP A 249 13.70 -7.70 30.99
N GLU A 250 12.71 -8.39 30.41
CA GLU A 250 12.76 -8.77 28.99
C GLU A 250 12.67 -7.56 28.06
N THR A 251 11.94 -6.52 28.46
CA THR A 251 11.90 -5.25 27.71
C THR A 251 13.26 -4.57 27.75
N SER A 252 13.92 -4.51 28.91
CA SER A 252 15.26 -3.95 29.05
C SER A 252 16.30 -4.75 28.27
N PHE A 253 16.17 -6.08 28.28
CA PHE A 253 17.04 -6.93 27.46
C PHE A 253 16.83 -6.71 25.96
N THR A 254 15.60 -6.46 25.51
CA THR A 254 15.32 -6.10 24.11
C THR A 254 16.00 -4.78 23.74
N ASP A 255 15.92 -3.77 24.61
CA ASP A 255 16.60 -2.47 24.42
C ASP A 255 18.11 -2.68 24.27
N LEU A 256 18.72 -3.51 25.15
CA LEU A 256 20.15 -3.85 25.08
C LEU A 256 20.55 -4.52 23.76
N ILE A 257 19.70 -5.39 23.19
CA ILE A 257 19.97 -6.07 21.90
C ILE A 257 20.05 -5.05 20.75
N PHE A 258 19.28 -3.97 20.80
CA PHE A 258 19.18 -3.00 19.71
C PHE A 258 19.95 -1.69 19.94
N THR A 259 20.70 -1.57 21.05
CA THR A 259 21.61 -0.47 21.34
C THR A 259 23.03 -0.77 20.89
#